data_cd100b7e7e69eb02e3902510b7484aa5
#
_entry.id   cd100b7e7e69eb02e3902510b7484aa5
#
_cell.length_a   1.000
_cell.length_b   1.000
_cell.length_c   1.000
_cell.angle_alpha   90.00
_cell.angle_beta   90.00
_cell.angle_gamma   90.00
#
_symmetry.space_group_name_H-M   'P 1'
#
loop_
_entity.id
_entity.type
_entity.pdbx_description
1 polymer ?
#
loop_
_entity_poly.entity_id
_entity_poly.type
_entity_poly.pdbx_seq_one_letter_code
_entity_poly.pdbx_strand_id
1 'polypeptide(L)'
;MKPIVAIVGRPNVGKSTLFNKITGKRISIVEDTPGITRDRIYADAEWTGREFTLIDTGGIEPSSKDVILSQMRSQANLAVDMADVILFMVNIKEGMTAADNEVAAMLRKCGKPVIPVCNKVDTPGNPPMELYEFYNLGMGEPFAISSVHGLGVGDLLDEVVSLFPEDSADSEDDDAIKVAIIGKPNAGKSSLINRILGENRVIVSDIAGTTRDAIDSTY
;
A
#
# COMPACT_ATOMS: atom_id res chain seq x y z
N MET A 1 12.75 -2.85 -7.28
CA MET A 1 11.24 -2.69 -7.31
C MET A 1 10.87 -1.73 -6.20
N LYS A 2 9.96 -0.75 -6.42
CA LYS A 2 9.56 0.20 -5.38
C LYS A 2 8.88 -0.56 -4.22
N PRO A 3 9.26 -0.33 -2.95
CA PRO A 3 8.57 -0.90 -1.81
C PRO A 3 7.10 -0.47 -1.76
N ILE A 4 6.25 -1.36 -1.26
CA ILE A 4 4.81 -1.13 -1.15
C ILE A 4 4.43 -1.01 0.33
N VAL A 5 3.74 0.07 0.68
CA VAL A 5 3.24 0.34 2.03
C VAL A 5 1.72 0.35 2.00
N ALA A 6 1.07 -0.54 2.76
CA ALA A 6 -0.39 -0.61 2.82
C ALA A 6 -0.93 -0.05 4.13
N ILE A 7 -2.01 0.73 4.06
CA ILE A 7 -2.72 1.25 5.23
C ILE A 7 -3.96 0.40 5.48
N VAL A 8 -4.03 -0.24 6.65
CA VAL A 8 -5.12 -1.11 7.10
C VAL A 8 -5.74 -0.54 8.38
N GLY A 9 -7.03 -0.70 8.57
CA GLY A 9 -7.72 -0.27 9.78
C GLY A 9 -9.21 -0.08 9.59
N ARG A 10 -9.92 0.16 10.68
CA ARG A 10 -11.37 0.40 10.67
C ARG A 10 -11.76 1.60 9.78
N PRO A 11 -13.00 1.68 9.33
CA PRO A 11 -13.53 2.92 8.78
C PRO A 11 -13.37 4.09 9.77
N ASN A 12 -13.19 5.28 9.21
CA ASN A 12 -13.12 6.54 10.00
C ASN A 12 -11.95 6.69 10.99
N VAL A 13 -10.95 5.77 10.98
CA VAL A 13 -9.71 5.94 11.76
C VAL A 13 -8.77 6.99 11.14
N GLY A 14 -9.02 7.39 9.88
CA GLY A 14 -8.26 8.44 9.19
C GLY A 14 -7.27 7.94 8.15
N LYS A 15 -7.45 6.73 7.59
CA LYS A 15 -6.57 6.15 6.56
C LYS A 15 -6.38 7.07 5.36
N SER A 16 -7.48 7.50 4.73
CA SER A 16 -7.44 8.38 3.56
C SER A 16 -6.88 9.77 3.90
N THR A 17 -7.05 10.24 5.15
CA THR A 17 -6.43 11.48 5.60
C THR A 17 -4.91 11.34 5.68
N LEU A 18 -4.41 10.24 6.24
CA LEU A 18 -2.98 9.93 6.28
C LEU A 18 -2.42 9.73 4.86
N PHE A 19 -3.11 8.96 4.04
CA PHE A 19 -2.76 8.75 2.64
C PHE A 19 -2.57 10.07 1.90
N ASN A 20 -3.57 10.97 1.95
CA ASN A 20 -3.50 12.28 1.30
C ASN A 20 -2.41 13.19 1.92
N LYS A 21 -2.11 13.02 3.20
CA LYS A 21 -1.06 13.79 3.88
C LYS A 21 0.33 13.38 3.40
N ILE A 22 0.57 12.08 3.22
CA ILE A 22 1.86 11.53 2.78
C ILE A 22 2.09 11.80 1.29
N THR A 23 1.07 11.53 0.46
CA THR A 23 1.19 11.64 -1.00
C THR A 23 1.11 13.09 -1.51
N GLY A 24 0.68 14.02 -0.67
CA GLY A 24 0.40 15.38 -1.06
C GLY A 24 -0.72 15.43 -2.12
N LYS A 25 -0.59 16.29 -3.14
CA LYS A 25 -1.55 16.38 -4.26
C LYS A 25 -1.20 15.47 -5.45
N ARG A 26 -0.21 14.58 -5.30
CA ARG A 26 0.20 13.64 -6.35
C ARG A 26 -0.61 12.36 -6.26
N ILE A 27 -1.88 12.42 -6.60
CA ILE A 27 -2.70 11.22 -6.78
C ILE A 27 -2.37 10.66 -8.17
N SER A 28 -1.69 9.53 -8.19
CA SER A 28 -1.45 8.76 -9.41
C SER A 28 -2.40 7.55 -9.43
N ILE A 29 -3.30 7.56 -10.40
CA ILE A 29 -3.96 6.42 -11.05
C ILE A 29 -4.81 5.50 -10.17
N VAL A 30 -6.12 5.61 -10.39
CA VAL A 30 -7.07 4.50 -10.24
C VAL A 30 -6.80 3.53 -11.40
N GLU A 31 -6.20 2.38 -11.16
CA GLU A 31 -6.16 1.32 -12.16
C GLU A 31 -7.56 0.74 -12.32
N ASP A 32 -8.22 1.09 -13.41
CA ASP A 32 -9.44 0.43 -13.90
C ASP A 32 -9.07 -0.93 -14.53
N THR A 33 -8.68 -1.90 -13.72
CA THR A 33 -8.55 -3.27 -14.19
C THR A 33 -9.93 -3.95 -14.09
N PRO A 34 -10.55 -4.39 -15.22
CA PRO A 34 -11.85 -5.06 -15.17
C PRO A 34 -11.75 -6.35 -14.35
N GLY A 35 -12.48 -6.41 -13.23
CA GLY A 35 -12.56 -7.58 -12.36
C GLY A 35 -11.90 -7.44 -10.99
N ILE A 36 -11.20 -6.33 -10.70
CA ILE A 36 -10.69 -6.00 -9.38
C ILE A 36 -11.55 -4.85 -8.84
N THR A 37 -12.08 -5.01 -7.65
CA THR A 37 -12.99 -4.06 -6.98
C THR A 37 -12.44 -2.64 -7.01
N ARG A 38 -13.29 -1.68 -7.37
CA ARG A 38 -13.09 -0.23 -7.61
C ARG A 38 -12.53 0.59 -6.41
N ASP A 39 -11.99 -0.04 -5.38
CA ASP A 39 -11.87 0.58 -4.06
C ASP A 39 -10.42 0.76 -3.58
N ARG A 40 -9.44 0.75 -4.48
CA ARG A 40 -8.02 0.89 -4.12
C ARG A 40 -7.44 2.16 -4.73
N ILE A 41 -6.82 2.96 -3.88
CA ILE A 41 -6.10 4.15 -4.31
C ILE A 41 -4.61 3.88 -4.11
N TYR A 42 -3.86 3.91 -5.20
CA TYR A 42 -2.40 3.83 -5.20
C TYR A 42 -1.82 5.21 -5.43
N ALA A 43 -0.77 5.55 -4.73
CA ALA A 43 -0.02 6.75 -5.04
C ALA A 43 1.46 6.56 -4.70
N ASP A 44 2.31 7.14 -5.52
CA ASP A 44 3.73 7.22 -5.23
C ASP A 44 3.99 8.29 -4.17
N ALA A 45 4.88 7.95 -3.25
CA ALA A 45 5.37 8.83 -2.20
C ALA A 45 6.89 8.76 -2.14
N GLU A 46 7.49 9.79 -1.55
CA GLU A 46 8.93 9.87 -1.34
C GLU A 46 9.19 10.39 0.08
N TRP A 47 10.12 9.76 0.78
CA TRP A 47 10.60 10.22 2.08
C TRP A 47 12.10 10.02 2.19
N THR A 48 12.84 11.07 2.59
CA THR A 48 14.31 11.05 2.72
C THR A 48 15.05 10.49 1.50
N GLY A 49 14.52 10.73 0.28
CA GLY A 49 15.10 10.24 -0.98
C GLY A 49 14.76 8.78 -1.32
N ARG A 50 13.92 8.11 -0.53
CA ARG A 50 13.42 6.76 -0.81
C ARG A 50 12.00 6.83 -1.35
N GLU A 51 11.82 6.32 -2.58
CA GLU A 51 10.50 6.23 -3.21
C GLU A 51 9.79 4.93 -2.82
N PHE A 52 8.48 5.01 -2.62
CA PHE A 52 7.62 3.85 -2.35
C PHE A 52 6.20 4.09 -2.88
N THR A 53 5.44 3.01 -3.02
CA THR A 53 4.02 3.08 -3.38
C THR A 53 3.16 2.90 -2.14
N LEU A 54 2.27 3.86 -1.89
CA LEU A 54 1.32 3.80 -0.77
C LEU A 54 -0.04 3.30 -1.27
N ILE A 55 -0.67 2.37 -0.53
CA ILE A 55 -2.00 1.82 -0.85
C ILE A 55 -2.96 2.17 0.28
N ASP A 56 -4.06 2.89 -0.05
CA ASP A 56 -5.22 3.00 0.84
C ASP A 56 -6.18 1.82 0.56
N THR A 57 -6.32 0.93 1.56
CA THR A 57 -7.19 -0.24 1.44
C THR A 57 -8.65 0.04 1.83
N GLY A 58 -9.00 1.28 2.13
CA GLY A 58 -10.27 1.68 2.72
C GLY A 58 -11.17 2.47 1.77
N GLY A 59 -11.91 1.81 0.88
CA GLY A 59 -12.75 2.47 -0.12
C GLY A 59 -14.28 2.48 0.13
N ILE A 60 -14.85 1.66 1.04
CA ILE A 60 -16.30 1.55 1.24
C ILE A 60 -16.68 1.73 2.71
N GLU A 61 -17.65 2.61 3.00
CA GLU A 61 -18.26 2.71 4.33
C GLU A 61 -19.25 1.55 4.56
N PRO A 62 -19.04 0.72 5.59
CA PRO A 62 -19.92 -0.39 5.89
C PRO A 62 -21.16 0.05 6.63
N SER A 63 -22.29 -0.59 6.34
CA SER A 63 -23.59 -0.32 6.96
C SER A 63 -23.85 -1.11 8.26
N SER A 64 -22.98 -2.08 8.61
CA SER A 64 -23.16 -2.90 9.84
C SER A 64 -21.82 -3.33 10.46
N LYS A 65 -21.81 -3.72 11.74
CA LYS A 65 -20.61 -4.14 12.49
C LYS A 65 -19.96 -5.40 11.93
N ASP A 66 -20.73 -6.37 11.45
CA ASP A 66 -20.23 -7.61 10.87
C ASP A 66 -19.54 -7.34 9.54
N VAL A 67 -20.04 -6.36 8.77
CA VAL A 67 -19.43 -5.90 7.53
C VAL A 67 -18.09 -5.21 7.80
N ILE A 68 -17.97 -4.43 8.89
CA ILE A 68 -16.71 -3.78 9.29
C ILE A 68 -15.59 -4.81 9.46
N LEU A 69 -15.83 -5.85 10.24
CA LEU A 69 -14.82 -6.87 10.51
C LEU A 69 -14.44 -7.65 9.25
N SER A 70 -15.42 -8.02 8.43
CA SER A 70 -15.20 -8.69 7.15
C SER A 70 -14.33 -7.84 6.21
N GLN A 71 -14.59 -6.54 6.13
CA GLN A 71 -13.79 -5.61 5.32
C GLN A 71 -12.37 -5.45 5.86
N MET A 72 -12.21 -5.30 7.17
CA MET A 72 -10.87 -5.20 7.78
C MET A 72 -10.04 -6.46 7.53
N ARG A 73 -10.65 -7.65 7.60
CA ARG A 73 -9.98 -8.91 7.26
C ARG A 73 -9.57 -8.94 5.78
N SER A 74 -10.44 -8.51 4.89
CA SER A 74 -10.13 -8.42 3.45
C SER A 74 -8.99 -7.43 3.18
N GLN A 75 -9.00 -6.27 3.84
CA GLN A 75 -7.91 -5.29 3.78
C GLN A 75 -6.59 -5.86 4.30
N ALA A 76 -6.64 -6.57 5.44
CA ALA A 76 -5.45 -7.18 6.03
C ALA A 76 -4.86 -8.27 5.13
N ASN A 77 -5.69 -9.15 4.56
CA ASN A 77 -5.22 -10.17 3.62
C ASN A 77 -4.56 -9.54 2.41
N LEU A 78 -5.19 -8.52 1.83
CA LEU A 78 -4.62 -7.80 0.71
C LEU A 78 -3.27 -7.19 1.03
N ALA A 79 -3.17 -6.51 2.18
CA ALA A 79 -1.92 -5.91 2.63
C ALA A 79 -0.84 -6.98 2.83
N VAL A 80 -1.21 -8.13 3.39
CA VAL A 80 -0.29 -9.27 3.57
C VAL A 80 0.21 -9.80 2.22
N ASP A 81 -0.65 -9.84 1.21
CA ASP A 81 -0.25 -10.37 -0.11
C ASP A 81 0.67 -9.40 -0.86
N MET A 82 0.44 -8.11 -0.77
CA MET A 82 1.06 -7.11 -1.66
C MET A 82 2.12 -6.23 -0.99
N ALA A 83 1.96 -5.86 0.29
CA ALA A 83 2.81 -4.85 0.92
C ALA A 83 4.12 -5.41 1.46
N ASP A 84 5.17 -4.60 1.46
CA ASP A 84 6.42 -4.86 2.15
C ASP A 84 6.34 -4.39 3.61
N VAL A 85 5.60 -3.29 3.87
CA VAL A 85 5.33 -2.75 5.20
C VAL A 85 3.84 -2.47 5.35
N ILE A 86 3.26 -2.79 6.51
CA ILE A 86 1.85 -2.59 6.82
C ILE A 86 1.69 -1.56 7.94
N LEU A 87 0.92 -0.51 7.69
CA LEU A 87 0.49 0.46 8.70
C LEU A 87 -0.88 0.05 9.24
N PHE A 88 -0.94 -0.44 10.46
CA PHE A 88 -2.20 -0.80 11.11
C PHE A 88 -2.74 0.38 11.92
N MET A 89 -3.71 1.10 11.34
CA MET A 89 -4.27 2.32 11.93
C MET A 89 -5.42 2.04 12.88
N VAL A 90 -5.33 2.64 14.06
CA VAL A 90 -6.37 2.66 15.09
C VAL A 90 -6.70 4.10 15.52
N ASN A 91 -7.82 4.29 16.21
CA ASN A 91 -8.27 5.60 16.66
C ASN A 91 -8.14 5.71 18.19
N ILE A 92 -7.26 6.59 18.67
CA ILE A 92 -6.99 6.74 20.10
C ILE A 92 -8.22 7.20 20.88
N LYS A 93 -9.09 8.03 20.27
CA LYS A 93 -10.29 8.57 20.92
C LYS A 93 -11.39 7.52 21.15
N GLU A 94 -11.39 6.45 20.36
CA GLU A 94 -12.38 5.37 20.48
C GLU A 94 -11.86 4.19 21.32
N GLY A 95 -10.55 4.18 21.60
CA GLY A 95 -9.89 3.06 22.26
C GLY A 95 -9.80 1.81 21.37
N MET A 96 -9.35 0.73 21.95
CA MET A 96 -9.15 -0.55 21.27
C MET A 96 -10.45 -1.34 21.20
N THR A 97 -10.80 -1.83 20.01
CA THR A 97 -12.03 -2.61 19.79
C THR A 97 -11.73 -4.10 19.57
N ALA A 98 -12.76 -4.95 19.69
CA ALA A 98 -12.64 -6.36 19.39
C ALA A 98 -12.19 -6.62 17.95
N ALA A 99 -12.66 -5.80 16.99
CA ALA A 99 -12.25 -5.87 15.60
C ALA A 99 -10.76 -5.54 15.39
N ASP A 100 -10.23 -4.53 16.10
CA ASP A 100 -8.81 -4.19 16.07
C ASP A 100 -7.96 -5.37 16.59
N ASN A 101 -8.37 -5.99 17.71
CA ASN A 101 -7.67 -7.14 18.28
C ASN A 101 -7.65 -8.36 17.33
N GLU A 102 -8.75 -8.61 16.64
CA GLU A 102 -8.86 -9.74 15.74
C GLU A 102 -7.95 -9.56 14.51
N VAL A 103 -7.96 -8.37 13.90
CA VAL A 103 -7.09 -8.06 12.78
C VAL A 103 -5.63 -8.01 13.21
N ALA A 104 -5.34 -7.46 14.39
CA ALA A 104 -4.01 -7.51 14.97
C ALA A 104 -3.48 -8.95 15.11
N ALA A 105 -4.34 -9.87 15.56
CA ALA A 105 -3.97 -11.29 15.68
C ALA A 105 -3.65 -11.94 14.32
N MET A 106 -4.28 -11.50 13.23
CA MET A 106 -3.96 -11.95 11.87
C MET A 106 -2.61 -11.37 11.42
N LEU A 107 -2.44 -10.05 11.57
CA LEU A 107 -1.25 -9.35 11.11
C LEU A 107 0.02 -9.80 11.84
N ARG A 108 -0.05 -10.13 13.14
CA ARG A 108 1.10 -10.70 13.87
C ARG A 108 1.62 -12.01 13.30
N LYS A 109 0.81 -12.75 12.56
CA LYS A 109 1.17 -14.05 11.97
C LYS A 109 1.66 -13.95 10.54
N CYS A 110 1.59 -12.79 9.91
CA CYS A 110 1.87 -12.65 8.48
C CYS A 110 3.36 -12.67 8.13
N GLY A 111 4.25 -12.49 9.11
CA GLY A 111 5.70 -12.49 8.90
C GLY A 111 6.24 -11.21 8.23
N LYS A 112 5.40 -10.21 8.00
CA LYS A 112 5.80 -8.91 7.45
C LYS A 112 5.90 -7.85 8.55
N PRO A 113 6.69 -6.79 8.36
CA PRO A 113 6.71 -5.64 9.26
C PRO A 113 5.33 -4.99 9.36
N VAL A 114 4.81 -4.85 10.58
CA VAL A 114 3.54 -4.18 10.87
C VAL A 114 3.79 -3.10 11.91
N ILE A 115 3.46 -1.86 11.57
CA ILE A 115 3.59 -0.71 12.46
C ILE A 115 2.20 -0.34 13.00
N PRO A 116 1.97 -0.40 14.33
CA PRO A 116 0.72 0.09 14.92
C PRO A 116 0.72 1.62 14.95
N VAL A 117 -0.32 2.24 14.38
CA VAL A 117 -0.44 3.69 14.23
C VAL A 117 -1.70 4.18 14.94
N CYS A 118 -1.53 4.90 16.05
CA CYS A 118 -2.61 5.52 16.82
C CYS A 118 -2.87 6.93 16.30
N ASN A 119 -3.93 7.10 15.51
CA ASN A 119 -4.29 8.37 14.92
C ASN A 119 -5.25 9.18 15.81
N LYS A 120 -5.38 10.47 15.49
CA LYS A 120 -6.19 11.49 16.16
C LYS A 120 -5.60 11.94 17.50
N VAL A 121 -4.29 11.84 17.67
CA VAL A 121 -3.53 12.48 18.74
C VAL A 121 -3.30 13.94 18.34
N ASP A 122 -4.30 14.78 18.57
CA ASP A 122 -4.31 16.15 18.04
C ASP A 122 -3.59 17.15 18.95
N THR A 123 -3.09 16.71 20.11
CA THR A 123 -2.38 17.55 21.07
C THR A 123 -0.87 17.33 20.94
N PRO A 124 -0.08 18.39 20.65
CA PRO A 124 1.36 18.26 20.66
C PRO A 124 1.91 18.05 22.07
N GLY A 125 3.01 17.33 22.20
CA GLY A 125 3.69 17.09 23.49
C GLY A 125 3.78 15.61 23.82
N ASN A 126 3.78 15.31 25.14
CA ASN A 126 3.91 13.92 25.59
C ASN A 126 2.74 13.05 25.10
N PRO A 127 3.03 11.80 24.72
CA PRO A 127 1.97 10.86 24.32
C PRO A 127 0.90 10.75 25.41
N PRO A 128 -0.39 10.76 25.04
CA PRO A 128 -1.47 10.63 25.98
C PRO A 128 -1.46 9.24 26.65
N MET A 129 -1.97 9.15 27.89
CA MET A 129 -1.94 7.88 28.63
C MET A 129 -2.74 6.77 27.93
N GLU A 130 -3.74 7.13 27.16
CA GLU A 130 -4.55 6.22 26.35
C GLU A 130 -3.72 5.45 25.32
N LEU A 131 -2.56 5.97 24.91
CA LEU A 131 -1.66 5.29 23.98
C LEU A 131 -1.17 3.94 24.52
N TYR A 132 -0.99 3.84 25.85
CA TYR A 132 -0.49 2.62 26.49
C TYR A 132 -1.42 1.41 26.31
N GLU A 133 -2.72 1.62 26.11
CA GLU A 133 -3.66 0.54 25.80
C GLU A 133 -3.27 -0.22 24.53
N PHE A 134 -2.73 0.50 23.54
CA PHE A 134 -2.41 -0.06 22.22
C PHE A 134 -1.13 -0.91 22.16
N TYR A 135 -0.32 -0.93 23.21
CA TYR A 135 0.75 -1.92 23.36
C TYR A 135 0.19 -3.35 23.42
N ASN A 136 -1.07 -3.51 23.87
CA ASN A 136 -1.76 -4.81 23.88
C ASN A 136 -2.02 -5.38 22.47
N LEU A 137 -1.86 -4.58 21.41
CA LEU A 137 -1.87 -5.07 20.03
C LEU A 137 -0.69 -6.06 19.77
N GLY A 138 0.39 -5.98 20.57
CA GLY A 138 1.53 -6.90 20.51
C GLY A 138 2.31 -6.81 19.18
N MET A 139 2.44 -5.60 18.63
CA MET A 139 3.13 -5.30 17.37
C MET A 139 4.30 -4.33 17.56
N GLY A 140 4.79 -4.15 18.79
CA GLY A 140 5.80 -3.16 19.12
C GLY A 140 5.20 -1.84 19.62
N GLU A 141 5.99 -0.79 19.56
CA GLU A 141 5.61 0.54 20.03
C GLU A 141 4.60 1.20 19.07
N PRO A 142 3.44 1.67 19.59
CA PRO A 142 2.47 2.35 18.74
C PRO A 142 2.89 3.80 18.46
N PHE A 143 2.88 4.19 17.19
CA PHE A 143 3.15 5.55 16.75
C PHE A 143 1.93 6.44 16.95
N ALA A 144 2.09 7.46 17.79
CA ALA A 144 1.06 8.48 18.03
C ALA A 144 1.12 9.56 16.95
N ILE A 145 0.06 9.67 16.14
CA ILE A 145 0.02 10.67 15.06
C ILE A 145 -1.27 11.49 15.06
N SER A 146 -1.21 12.65 14.42
CA SER A 146 -2.39 13.36 13.92
C SER A 146 -2.29 13.52 12.41
N SER A 147 -3.02 12.71 11.66
CA SER A 147 -3.04 12.80 10.19
C SER A 147 -3.52 14.17 9.70
N VAL A 148 -4.43 14.82 10.44
CA VAL A 148 -4.97 16.15 10.09
C VAL A 148 -3.91 17.22 10.25
N HIS A 149 -3.22 17.22 11.40
CA HIS A 149 -2.22 18.25 11.73
C HIS A 149 -0.81 17.88 11.26
N GLY A 150 -0.56 16.64 10.89
CA GLY A 150 0.76 16.14 10.47
C GLY A 150 1.72 15.89 11.62
N LEU A 151 1.22 15.83 12.88
CA LEU A 151 2.04 15.54 14.04
C LEU A 151 2.46 14.07 14.04
N GLY A 152 3.73 13.77 14.34
CA GLY A 152 4.28 12.42 14.41
C GLY A 152 4.37 11.67 13.08
N VAL A 153 3.95 12.28 11.96
CA VAL A 153 3.98 11.63 10.63
C VAL A 153 5.41 11.48 10.12
N GLY A 154 6.30 12.43 10.44
CA GLY A 154 7.72 12.33 10.08
C GLY A 154 8.39 11.13 10.72
N ASP A 155 8.27 10.99 12.04
CA ASP A 155 8.84 9.88 12.80
C ASP A 155 8.29 8.52 12.33
N LEU A 156 6.98 8.47 12.00
CA LEU A 156 6.36 7.30 11.38
C LEU A 156 6.99 6.95 10.03
N LEU A 157 7.23 7.94 9.18
CA LEU A 157 7.83 7.71 7.86
C LEU A 157 9.31 7.33 7.94
N ASP A 158 10.05 7.83 8.93
CA ASP A 158 11.43 7.40 9.19
C ASP A 158 11.46 5.89 9.54
N GLU A 159 10.53 5.44 10.39
CA GLU A 159 10.39 4.02 10.73
C GLU A 159 9.99 3.18 9.49
N VAL A 160 9.02 3.65 8.71
CA VAL A 160 8.59 2.97 7.47
C VAL A 160 9.77 2.75 6.54
N VAL A 161 10.56 3.77 6.29
CA VAL A 161 11.72 3.69 5.37
C VAL A 161 12.81 2.79 5.93
N SER A 162 13.00 2.75 7.26
CA SER A 162 13.98 1.87 7.91
C SER A 162 13.67 0.39 7.73
N LEU A 163 12.38 0.05 7.55
CA LEU A 163 11.89 -1.32 7.37
C LEU A 163 11.84 -1.76 5.90
N PHE A 164 12.14 -0.88 4.96
CA PHE A 164 12.22 -1.29 3.57
C PHE A 164 13.34 -2.32 3.38
N PRO A 165 13.13 -3.30 2.52
CA PRO A 165 14.21 -4.18 2.11
C PRO A 165 15.43 -3.31 1.77
N GLU A 166 16.61 -3.70 2.27
CA GLU A 166 17.82 -3.07 1.77
C GLU A 166 17.70 -3.10 0.26
N ASP A 167 17.89 -1.94 -0.38
CA ASP A 167 18.10 -1.94 -1.80
C ASP A 167 19.28 -2.91 -1.97
N SER A 168 18.98 -4.16 -2.32
CA SER A 168 19.90 -4.91 -3.13
C SER A 168 20.16 -3.90 -4.24
N ALA A 169 21.29 -3.15 -4.07
CA ALA A 169 21.66 -2.07 -4.95
C ALA A 169 21.18 -2.54 -6.29
N ASP A 170 20.15 -1.85 -6.82
CA ASP A 170 19.77 -2.14 -8.17
C ASP A 170 21.10 -2.09 -8.89
N SER A 171 21.72 -3.27 -9.00
CA SER A 171 22.43 -3.53 -10.18
C SER A 171 21.32 -3.37 -11.22
N GLU A 172 20.97 -2.09 -11.55
CA GLU A 172 20.66 -1.82 -12.91
C GLU A 172 21.79 -2.58 -13.59
N ASP A 173 21.44 -3.72 -14.15
CA ASP A 173 22.33 -4.38 -15.09
C ASP A 173 22.58 -3.25 -16.07
N ASP A 174 23.63 -2.46 -15.80
CA ASP A 174 24.01 -1.29 -16.58
C ASP A 174 24.39 -1.78 -18.00
N ASP A 175 24.49 -3.11 -18.14
CA ASP A 175 24.65 -3.85 -19.38
C ASP A 175 23.33 -4.31 -20.02
N ALA A 176 22.15 -4.11 -19.36
CA ALA A 176 20.87 -4.51 -19.94
C ALA A 176 20.48 -3.55 -21.08
N ILE A 177 20.37 -4.08 -22.28
CA ILE A 177 19.94 -3.32 -23.46
C ILE A 177 18.43 -3.09 -23.37
N LYS A 178 18.01 -1.86 -23.04
CA LYS A 178 16.61 -1.48 -23.01
C LYS A 178 16.06 -1.33 -24.43
N VAL A 179 15.14 -2.23 -24.84
CA VAL A 179 14.55 -2.26 -26.19
C VAL A 179 13.07 -1.89 -26.12
N ALA A 180 12.66 -0.84 -26.82
CA ALA A 180 11.26 -0.47 -26.97
C ALA A 180 10.73 -0.88 -28.35
N ILE A 181 9.62 -1.62 -28.40
CA ILE A 181 8.97 -2.03 -29.65
C ILE A 181 7.77 -1.13 -29.91
N ILE A 182 7.88 -0.27 -30.91
CA ILE A 182 6.84 0.68 -31.29
C ILE A 182 6.27 0.35 -32.68
N GLY A 183 5.01 0.66 -32.92
CA GLY A 183 4.37 0.43 -34.23
C GLY A 183 2.86 0.53 -34.17
N LYS A 184 2.22 0.54 -35.35
CA LYS A 184 0.75 0.60 -35.50
C LYS A 184 0.08 -0.59 -34.79
N PRO A 185 -1.21 -0.45 -34.35
CA PRO A 185 -2.00 -1.59 -33.92
C PRO A 185 -1.93 -2.75 -34.94
N ASN A 186 -1.94 -3.99 -34.48
CA ASN A 186 -1.89 -5.21 -35.29
C ASN A 186 -0.66 -5.39 -36.18
N ALA A 187 0.43 -4.66 -35.91
CA ALA A 187 1.71 -4.83 -36.63
C ALA A 187 2.53 -6.03 -36.17
N GLY A 188 1.99 -6.86 -35.25
CA GLY A 188 2.69 -8.05 -34.76
C GLY A 188 3.65 -7.82 -33.58
N LYS A 189 3.60 -6.66 -32.91
CA LYS A 189 4.47 -6.33 -31.77
C LYS A 189 4.40 -7.37 -30.65
N SER A 190 3.19 -7.70 -30.21
CA SER A 190 2.95 -8.68 -29.13
C SER A 190 3.42 -10.08 -29.52
N SER A 191 3.23 -10.46 -30.79
CA SER A 191 3.72 -11.75 -31.30
C SER A 191 5.25 -11.81 -31.35
N LEU A 192 5.90 -10.70 -31.67
CA LEU A 192 7.36 -10.60 -31.66
C LEU A 192 7.90 -10.71 -30.21
N ILE A 193 7.28 -9.99 -29.27
CA ILE A 193 7.66 -10.05 -27.85
C ILE A 193 7.52 -11.48 -27.33
N ASN A 194 6.37 -12.13 -27.54
CA ASN A 194 6.14 -13.50 -27.10
C ASN A 194 7.16 -14.49 -27.71
N ARG A 195 7.59 -14.24 -28.95
CA ARG A 195 8.60 -15.09 -29.59
C ARG A 195 10.00 -14.87 -29.01
N ILE A 196 10.33 -13.65 -28.64
CA ILE A 196 11.61 -13.33 -28.00
C ILE A 196 11.65 -13.94 -26.59
N LEU A 197 10.57 -13.78 -25.81
CA LEU A 197 10.47 -14.28 -24.43
C LEU A 197 10.31 -15.81 -24.36
N GLY A 198 9.96 -16.49 -25.45
CA GLY A 198 9.69 -17.93 -25.47
C GLY A 198 8.39 -18.33 -24.78
N GLU A 199 7.58 -17.35 -24.35
CA GLU A 199 6.34 -17.53 -23.59
C GLU A 199 5.19 -16.70 -24.16
N ASN A 200 3.93 -17.15 -23.96
CA ASN A 200 2.73 -16.37 -24.31
C ASN A 200 2.35 -15.40 -23.19
N ARG A 201 3.23 -14.44 -22.87
CA ARG A 201 3.00 -13.44 -21.81
C ARG A 201 2.11 -12.29 -22.24
N VAL A 202 2.16 -11.94 -23.52
CA VAL A 202 1.37 -10.82 -24.07
C VAL A 202 0.18 -11.39 -24.84
N ILE A 203 -1.02 -10.89 -24.54
CA ILE A 203 -2.24 -11.32 -25.24
C ILE A 203 -2.18 -10.85 -26.68
N VAL A 204 -2.22 -11.80 -27.62
CA VAL A 204 -2.31 -11.55 -29.04
C VAL A 204 -3.75 -11.77 -29.50
N SER A 205 -4.37 -10.75 -30.08
CA SER A 205 -5.72 -10.80 -30.62
C SER A 205 -5.76 -10.07 -31.96
N ASP A 206 -6.57 -10.54 -32.88
CA ASP A 206 -6.82 -9.89 -34.17
C ASP A 206 -7.66 -8.61 -34.05
N ILE A 207 -8.17 -8.29 -32.85
CA ILE A 207 -8.95 -7.10 -32.59
C ILE A 207 -8.00 -5.91 -32.30
N ALA A 208 -8.14 -4.84 -33.07
CA ALA A 208 -7.32 -3.64 -32.90
C ALA A 208 -7.54 -3.01 -31.52
N GLY A 209 -6.43 -2.75 -30.79
CA GLY A 209 -6.46 -2.11 -29.47
C GLY A 209 -6.49 -3.09 -28.29
N THR A 210 -6.17 -4.36 -28.50
CA THR A 210 -6.08 -5.37 -27.42
C THR A 210 -4.96 -5.08 -26.40
N THR A 211 -3.84 -4.48 -26.84
CA THR A 211 -2.73 -4.07 -25.98
C THR A 211 -2.63 -2.55 -26.04
N ARG A 212 -3.10 -1.86 -24.98
CA ARG A 212 -3.06 -0.39 -24.90
C ARG A 212 -1.95 0.13 -24.00
N ASP A 213 -1.47 -0.68 -23.07
CA ASP A 213 -0.49 -0.29 -22.08
C ASP A 213 0.91 -0.78 -22.44
N ALA A 214 1.93 -0.08 -21.92
CA ALA A 214 3.30 -0.53 -22.03
C ALA A 214 3.48 -1.78 -21.15
N ILE A 215 4.01 -2.87 -21.74
CA ILE A 215 4.33 -4.10 -21.02
C ILE A 215 5.84 -4.16 -20.92
N ASP A 216 6.34 -4.16 -19.69
CA ASP A 216 7.75 -4.32 -19.38
C ASP A 216 8.07 -5.79 -19.09
N SER A 217 9.18 -6.29 -19.62
CA SER A 217 9.61 -7.68 -19.45
C SER A 217 11.12 -7.80 -19.61
N THR A 218 11.76 -8.49 -18.67
CA THR A 218 13.19 -8.85 -18.76
C THR A 218 13.35 -10.18 -19.48
N TYR A 219 14.41 -10.27 -20.30
CA TYR A 219 14.80 -11.47 -21.06
C TYR A 219 16.21 -11.89 -20.69
#